data_0be2ccafef76b71e00991f06b1d76bc2
#
_entry.id   0be2ccafef76b71e00991f06b1d76bc2
#
_cell.length_a   1.000
_cell.length_b   1.000
_cell.length_c   1.000
_cell.angle_alpha   90.00
_cell.angle_beta   90.00
_cell.angle_gamma   90.00
#
_symmetry.space_group_name_H-M   'P 1'
#
loop_
_entity.id
_entity.type
_entity.pdbx_description
1 polymer ?
#
loop_
_entity_poly.entity_id
_entity_poly.type
_entity_poly.pdbx_seq_one_letter_code
_entity_poly.pdbx_strand_id
1 'polypeptide(L)'
;MTFKFRVSATAIRIVIAALIVAYLQAFSIKADEPPATLATVNGTPITESNLEFLYLSRDVHEELRPSVRKRYIEQLINRSLLKEFLLARNIKAPDSVIKDRVARAEKLITQEGLNFDETLKNLGYTRASFAEEVALPLAWQAHARLAITDKSIATYWKSHRSKFDGTEVRAAHIVKRLPRDSNDDDEKALTQELSQIRQALVDKKTTFSEAAAENSDSPSGKDGGNLGQFAFRGRMPQDLTKVAFTLKSGEISEPFDTPFGVHILTVTEIIPGDLSLEDARGEIFHELSSKLQTGLIAQLRDKAEITRP
;
A
#
# COMPACT_ATOMS: atom_id res chain seq x y z
N MET A 1 29.98 3.85 10.08
CA MET A 1 28.88 3.19 10.78
C MET A 1 27.98 2.55 9.72
N THR A 2 28.08 1.25 9.55
CA THR A 2 27.38 0.50 8.49
C THR A 2 25.94 0.24 8.91
N PHE A 3 25.01 1.01 8.36
CA PHE A 3 23.57 0.79 8.54
C PHE A 3 23.16 -0.52 7.86
N LYS A 4 22.97 -1.56 8.65
CA LYS A 4 22.31 -2.81 8.21
C LYS A 4 20.81 -2.54 8.07
N PHE A 5 20.35 -2.20 6.87
CA PHE A 5 18.93 -2.22 6.53
C PHE A 5 18.41 -3.67 6.70
N ARG A 6 17.69 -3.91 7.78
CA ARG A 6 16.86 -5.09 7.93
C ARG A 6 15.62 -4.91 7.03
N VAL A 7 15.74 -5.24 5.75
CA VAL A 7 14.56 -5.64 4.96
C VAL A 7 14.01 -6.86 5.69
N SER A 8 12.79 -6.74 6.18
CA SER A 8 12.16 -7.74 7.02
C SER A 8 12.32 -9.13 6.42
N ALA A 9 12.93 -10.04 7.17
CA ALA A 9 13.00 -11.47 6.83
C ALA A 9 11.60 -12.06 6.58
N THR A 10 10.56 -11.39 7.06
CA THR A 10 9.15 -11.69 6.85
C THR A 10 8.72 -11.57 5.39
N ALA A 11 9.16 -10.54 4.64
CA ALA A 11 8.77 -10.39 3.23
C ALA A 11 9.36 -11.50 2.34
N ILE A 12 10.58 -11.97 2.65
CA ILE A 12 11.20 -13.09 1.93
C ILE A 12 10.58 -14.43 2.36
N ARG A 13 10.23 -14.59 3.63
CA ARG A 13 9.53 -15.78 4.13
C ARG A 13 8.13 -15.93 3.54
N ILE A 14 7.41 -14.84 3.30
CA ILE A 14 6.07 -14.86 2.70
C ILE A 14 6.15 -15.32 1.23
N VAL A 15 7.09 -14.78 0.43
CA VAL A 15 7.25 -15.18 -0.98
C VAL A 15 7.58 -16.68 -1.11
N ILE A 16 8.32 -17.25 -0.18
CA ILE A 16 8.81 -18.61 -0.25
C ILE A 16 7.81 -19.60 0.36
N ALA A 17 7.15 -19.26 1.46
CA ALA A 17 6.06 -20.09 2.01
C ALA A 17 4.90 -20.22 0.99
N ALA A 18 4.58 -19.15 0.26
CA ALA A 18 3.57 -19.18 -0.80
C ALA A 18 3.98 -20.07 -1.98
N LEU A 19 5.26 -20.08 -2.39
CA LEU A 19 5.76 -20.98 -3.42
C LEU A 19 5.66 -22.47 -3.01
N ILE A 20 5.82 -22.78 -1.73
CA ILE A 20 5.71 -24.15 -1.19
C ILE A 20 4.27 -24.65 -1.20
N VAL A 21 3.33 -23.83 -0.79
CA VAL A 21 1.89 -24.19 -0.81
C VAL A 21 1.40 -24.39 -2.24
N ALA A 22 1.87 -23.60 -3.20
CA ALA A 22 1.53 -23.72 -4.61
C ALA A 22 2.01 -25.04 -5.25
N TYR A 23 3.19 -25.51 -4.88
CA TYR A 23 3.69 -26.79 -5.38
C TYR A 23 2.77 -27.96 -5.00
N LEU A 24 2.18 -27.90 -3.81
CA LEU A 24 1.26 -28.94 -3.33
C LEU A 24 -0.12 -28.89 -4.01
N GLN A 25 -0.51 -27.76 -4.58
CA GLN A 25 -1.80 -27.55 -5.26
C GLN A 25 -1.71 -27.59 -6.80
N ALA A 26 -0.53 -27.36 -7.38
CA ALA A 26 -0.31 -27.24 -8.83
C ALA A 26 -0.27 -28.56 -9.61
N PHE A 27 -0.72 -29.68 -9.02
CA PHE A 27 -0.78 -30.98 -9.72
C PHE A 27 -1.80 -31.02 -10.87
N SER A 28 -2.38 -29.89 -11.26
CA SER A 28 -3.42 -29.80 -12.29
C SER A 28 -3.17 -28.83 -13.44
N ILE A 29 -2.01 -28.18 -13.54
CA ILE A 29 -1.73 -27.33 -14.71
C ILE A 29 -1.17 -28.23 -15.82
N LYS A 30 -1.96 -28.40 -16.89
CA LYS A 30 -1.50 -29.02 -18.14
C LYS A 30 -0.31 -28.24 -18.70
N ALA A 31 0.88 -28.83 -18.65
CA ALA A 31 2.17 -28.22 -19.00
C ALA A 31 2.36 -27.93 -20.52
N ASP A 32 1.37 -28.14 -21.35
CA ASP A 32 1.53 -28.13 -22.81
C ASP A 32 0.87 -26.94 -23.56
N GLU A 33 0.10 -26.10 -22.89
CA GLU A 33 -0.45 -24.92 -23.55
C GLU A 33 0.24 -23.64 -23.02
N PRO A 34 0.61 -22.68 -23.92
CA PRO A 34 1.14 -21.41 -23.47
C PRO A 34 0.12 -20.69 -22.58
N PRO A 35 0.55 -20.10 -21.45
CA PRO A 35 -0.39 -19.48 -20.52
C PRO A 35 -1.16 -18.34 -21.19
N ALA A 36 -2.47 -18.28 -20.92
CA ALA A 36 -3.35 -17.28 -21.48
C ALA A 36 -2.81 -15.84 -21.23
N THR A 37 -2.84 -15.02 -22.25
CA THR A 37 -2.47 -13.60 -22.17
C THR A 37 -3.62 -12.80 -21.58
N LEU A 38 -3.35 -12.06 -20.52
CA LEU A 38 -4.32 -11.21 -19.78
C LEU A 38 -4.30 -9.77 -20.24
N ALA A 39 -3.15 -9.30 -20.70
CA ALA A 39 -2.94 -7.97 -21.27
C ALA A 39 -1.63 -7.98 -22.04
N THR A 40 -1.43 -6.97 -22.92
CA THR A 40 -0.11 -6.64 -23.44
C THR A 40 0.26 -5.20 -23.08
N VAL A 41 1.54 -4.97 -22.84
CA VAL A 41 2.11 -3.64 -22.57
C VAL A 41 3.23 -3.42 -23.57
N ASN A 42 3.07 -2.49 -24.49
CA ASN A 42 4.03 -2.21 -25.58
C ASN A 42 4.48 -3.51 -26.31
N GLY A 43 3.52 -4.41 -26.56
CA GLY A 43 3.78 -5.73 -27.16
C GLY A 43 4.28 -6.82 -26.22
N THR A 44 4.64 -6.52 -24.98
CA THR A 44 5.06 -7.52 -23.97
C THR A 44 3.84 -8.16 -23.32
N PRO A 45 3.66 -9.49 -23.39
CA PRO A 45 2.50 -10.16 -22.81
C PRO A 45 2.59 -10.24 -21.28
N ILE A 46 1.45 -10.03 -20.63
CA ILE A 46 1.19 -10.36 -19.23
C ILE A 46 0.31 -11.58 -19.21
N THR A 47 0.76 -12.63 -18.57
CA THR A 47 0.13 -13.96 -18.63
C THR A 47 -0.51 -14.38 -17.32
N GLU A 48 -1.32 -15.44 -17.38
CA GLU A 48 -1.89 -16.08 -16.20
C GLU A 48 -0.79 -16.56 -15.21
N SER A 49 0.35 -17.04 -15.72
CA SER A 49 1.50 -17.41 -14.88
C SER A 49 2.04 -16.23 -14.06
N ASN A 50 2.08 -15.03 -14.64
CA ASN A 50 2.49 -13.84 -13.90
C ASN A 50 1.50 -13.49 -12.79
N LEU A 51 0.21 -13.67 -13.04
CA LEU A 51 -0.83 -13.43 -12.05
C LEU A 51 -0.80 -14.47 -10.93
N GLU A 52 -0.62 -15.74 -11.27
CA GLU A 52 -0.48 -16.82 -10.30
C GLU A 52 0.74 -16.60 -9.40
N PHE A 53 1.90 -16.28 -9.99
CA PHE A 53 3.09 -15.92 -9.23
C PHE A 53 2.83 -14.74 -8.26
N LEU A 54 2.05 -13.74 -8.68
CA LEU A 54 1.71 -12.60 -7.84
C LEU A 54 0.78 -13.00 -6.69
N TYR A 55 -0.21 -13.86 -6.94
CA TYR A 55 -1.09 -14.40 -5.88
C TYR A 55 -0.29 -15.15 -4.82
N LEU A 56 0.60 -16.04 -5.25
CA LEU A 56 1.42 -16.84 -4.36
C LEU A 56 2.42 -16.00 -3.58
N SER A 57 3.06 -15.04 -4.25
CA SER A 57 4.02 -14.15 -3.58
C SER A 57 3.39 -13.25 -2.52
N ARG A 58 2.06 -13.15 -2.48
CA ARG A 58 1.28 -12.34 -1.53
C ARG A 58 0.36 -13.15 -0.63
N ASP A 59 0.47 -14.48 -0.68
CA ASP A 59 -0.35 -15.40 0.11
C ASP A 59 -1.87 -15.14 -0.07
N VAL A 60 -2.30 -14.97 -1.33
CA VAL A 60 -3.70 -14.71 -1.66
C VAL A 60 -4.47 -16.01 -1.73
N HIS A 61 -5.31 -16.25 -0.73
CA HIS A 61 -6.20 -17.41 -0.70
C HIS A 61 -7.10 -17.49 -1.94
N GLU A 62 -7.38 -18.69 -2.43
CA GLU A 62 -8.14 -18.92 -3.66
C GLU A 62 -9.50 -18.22 -3.68
N GLU A 63 -10.21 -18.25 -2.55
CA GLU A 63 -11.51 -17.59 -2.39
C GLU A 63 -11.48 -16.08 -2.64
N LEU A 64 -10.35 -15.43 -2.39
CA LEU A 64 -10.16 -13.99 -2.57
C LEU A 64 -9.67 -13.62 -3.98
N ARG A 65 -9.14 -14.58 -4.74
CA ARG A 65 -8.55 -14.33 -6.07
C ARG A 65 -9.51 -13.63 -7.05
N PRO A 66 -10.80 -14.03 -7.15
CA PRO A 66 -11.73 -13.35 -8.04
C PRO A 66 -11.90 -11.86 -7.71
N SER A 67 -12.00 -11.52 -6.44
CA SER A 67 -12.22 -10.14 -5.98
C SER A 67 -11.01 -9.23 -6.20
N VAL A 68 -9.80 -9.77 -6.24
CA VAL A 68 -8.56 -9.00 -6.41
C VAL A 68 -7.97 -9.11 -7.81
N ARG A 69 -8.48 -9.99 -8.68
CA ARG A 69 -7.93 -10.29 -10.00
C ARG A 69 -7.66 -9.04 -10.85
N LYS A 70 -8.66 -8.20 -11.04
CA LYS A 70 -8.53 -6.97 -11.82
C LYS A 70 -7.42 -6.06 -11.27
N ARG A 71 -7.41 -5.85 -9.96
CA ARG A 71 -6.39 -5.03 -9.30
C ARG A 71 -4.98 -5.59 -9.50
N TYR A 72 -4.80 -6.90 -9.50
CA TYR A 72 -3.50 -7.53 -9.65
C TYR A 72 -3.01 -7.52 -11.10
N ILE A 73 -3.90 -7.64 -12.08
CA ILE A 73 -3.57 -7.41 -13.50
C ILE A 73 -3.06 -5.97 -13.69
N GLU A 74 -3.73 -4.98 -13.11
CA GLU A 74 -3.27 -3.59 -13.15
C GLU A 74 -1.88 -3.40 -12.50
N GLN A 75 -1.59 -4.14 -11.42
CA GLN A 75 -0.25 -4.12 -10.81
C GLN A 75 0.80 -4.75 -11.73
N LEU A 76 0.48 -5.83 -12.44
CA LEU A 76 1.39 -6.44 -13.41
C LEU A 76 1.67 -5.50 -14.60
N ILE A 77 0.65 -4.80 -15.10
CA ILE A 77 0.81 -3.74 -16.11
C ILE A 77 1.79 -2.66 -15.61
N ASN A 78 1.58 -2.16 -14.39
CA ASN A 78 2.47 -1.17 -13.78
C ASN A 78 3.90 -1.68 -13.62
N ARG A 79 4.08 -2.96 -13.26
CA ARG A 79 5.40 -3.60 -13.14
C ARG A 79 6.10 -3.70 -14.49
N SER A 80 5.37 -4.06 -15.56
CA SER A 80 5.90 -4.13 -16.92
C SER A 80 6.40 -2.75 -17.38
N LEU A 81 5.60 -1.71 -17.23
CA LEU A 81 5.97 -0.34 -17.54
C LEU A 81 7.23 0.11 -16.77
N LEU A 82 7.27 -0.17 -15.47
CA LEU A 82 8.40 0.19 -14.63
C LEU A 82 9.67 -0.56 -15.05
N LYS A 83 9.56 -1.85 -15.40
CA LYS A 83 10.66 -2.68 -15.90
C LYS A 83 11.23 -2.09 -17.19
N GLU A 84 10.39 -1.78 -18.17
CA GLU A 84 10.80 -1.16 -19.43
C GLU A 84 11.52 0.19 -19.20
N PHE A 85 10.96 1.04 -18.33
CA PHE A 85 11.57 2.32 -17.96
C PHE A 85 12.97 2.17 -17.40
N LEU A 86 13.16 1.23 -16.45
CA LEU A 86 14.45 0.99 -15.80
C LEU A 86 15.47 0.40 -16.79
N LEU A 87 15.03 -0.56 -17.62
CA LEU A 87 15.88 -1.17 -18.65
C LEU A 87 16.34 -0.15 -19.70
N ALA A 88 15.43 0.68 -20.20
CA ALA A 88 15.75 1.72 -21.18
C ALA A 88 16.78 2.74 -20.68
N ARG A 89 16.89 2.91 -19.37
CA ARG A 89 17.86 3.80 -18.70
C ARG A 89 19.10 3.07 -18.16
N ASN A 90 19.21 1.78 -18.44
CA ASN A 90 20.27 0.92 -17.91
C ASN A 90 20.40 0.97 -16.36
N ILE A 91 19.24 1.17 -15.68
CA ILE A 91 19.20 1.15 -14.23
C ILE A 91 19.00 -0.30 -13.76
N LYS A 92 20.05 -0.85 -13.17
CA LYS A 92 20.10 -2.26 -12.74
C LYS A 92 20.46 -2.37 -11.27
N ALA A 93 20.00 -3.44 -10.66
CA ALA A 93 20.51 -3.86 -9.37
C ALA A 93 21.89 -4.55 -9.56
N PRO A 94 22.78 -4.51 -8.55
CA PRO A 94 24.04 -5.24 -8.61
C PRO A 94 23.78 -6.76 -8.74
N ASP A 95 24.46 -7.40 -9.70
CA ASP A 95 24.30 -8.83 -9.98
C ASP A 95 24.57 -9.71 -8.75
N SER A 96 25.54 -9.32 -7.92
CA SER A 96 25.83 -10.04 -6.67
C SER A 96 24.62 -10.07 -5.73
N VAL A 97 23.91 -8.94 -5.61
CA VAL A 97 22.72 -8.85 -4.74
C VAL A 97 21.56 -9.69 -5.29
N ILE A 98 21.39 -9.71 -6.62
CA ILE A 98 20.39 -10.55 -7.27
C ILE A 98 20.70 -12.03 -7.03
N LYS A 99 21.96 -12.45 -7.30
CA LYS A 99 22.42 -13.82 -7.08
C LYS A 99 22.24 -14.27 -5.64
N ASP A 100 22.60 -13.44 -4.66
CA ASP A 100 22.42 -13.74 -3.25
C ASP A 100 20.94 -13.93 -2.87
N ARG A 101 20.04 -13.16 -3.46
CA ARG A 101 18.60 -13.29 -3.21
C ARG A 101 18.02 -14.55 -3.83
N VAL A 102 18.41 -14.87 -5.07
CA VAL A 102 18.00 -16.12 -5.75
C VAL A 102 18.52 -17.33 -4.96
N ALA A 103 19.80 -17.34 -4.56
CA ALA A 103 20.36 -18.41 -3.75
C ALA A 103 19.65 -18.60 -2.40
N ARG A 104 19.23 -17.51 -1.75
CA ARG A 104 18.44 -17.61 -0.52
C ARG A 104 17.06 -18.21 -0.76
N ALA A 105 16.40 -17.85 -1.87
CA ALA A 105 15.12 -18.44 -2.26
C ALA A 105 15.26 -19.93 -2.52
N GLU A 106 16.29 -20.34 -3.29
CA GLU A 106 16.63 -21.73 -3.56
C GLU A 106 16.85 -22.52 -2.27
N LYS A 107 17.70 -21.98 -1.37
CA LYS A 107 17.97 -22.61 -0.08
C LYS A 107 16.70 -22.87 0.73
N LEU A 108 15.78 -21.92 0.77
CA LEU A 108 14.54 -22.05 1.55
C LEU A 108 13.60 -23.11 0.93
N ILE A 109 13.46 -23.11 -0.39
CA ILE A 109 12.66 -24.14 -1.11
C ILE A 109 13.25 -25.53 -0.89
N THR A 110 14.58 -25.66 -0.97
CA THR A 110 15.28 -26.94 -0.76
C THR A 110 15.19 -27.42 0.70
N GLN A 111 15.16 -26.53 1.68
CA GLN A 111 14.95 -26.88 3.09
C GLN A 111 13.58 -27.51 3.38
N GLU A 112 12.58 -27.20 2.54
CA GLU A 112 11.25 -27.82 2.57
C GLU A 112 11.18 -29.12 1.73
N GLY A 113 12.31 -29.62 1.24
CA GLY A 113 12.37 -30.86 0.47
C GLY A 113 11.96 -30.73 -0.99
N LEU A 114 11.82 -29.51 -1.51
CA LEU A 114 11.38 -29.23 -2.88
C LEU A 114 12.55 -28.94 -3.81
N ASN A 115 12.38 -29.25 -5.11
CA ASN A 115 13.32 -28.88 -6.15
C ASN A 115 13.02 -27.46 -6.65
N PHE A 116 14.02 -26.57 -6.61
CA PHE A 116 13.83 -25.17 -6.98
C PHE A 116 13.45 -24.98 -8.46
N ASP A 117 14.14 -25.69 -9.37
CA ASP A 117 13.89 -25.54 -10.81
C ASP A 117 12.53 -26.11 -11.22
N GLU A 118 12.12 -27.23 -10.63
CA GLU A 118 10.78 -27.78 -10.85
C GLU A 118 9.70 -26.85 -10.29
N THR A 119 9.92 -26.27 -9.12
CA THR A 119 8.99 -25.30 -8.52
C THR A 119 8.82 -24.10 -9.44
N LEU A 120 9.91 -23.55 -9.96
CA LEU A 120 9.84 -22.43 -10.90
C LEU A 120 9.14 -22.84 -12.20
N LYS A 121 9.48 -24.00 -12.77
CA LYS A 121 8.87 -24.52 -14.00
C LYS A 121 7.36 -24.68 -13.87
N ASN A 122 6.89 -25.23 -12.76
CA ASN A 122 5.45 -25.39 -12.48
C ASN A 122 4.70 -24.05 -12.42
N LEU A 123 5.41 -22.97 -12.09
CA LEU A 123 4.88 -21.60 -12.09
C LEU A 123 5.05 -20.88 -13.44
N GLY A 124 5.62 -21.55 -14.45
CA GLY A 124 5.93 -20.96 -15.75
C GLY A 124 7.15 -20.04 -15.73
N TYR A 125 8.05 -20.21 -14.76
CA TYR A 125 9.28 -19.44 -14.62
C TYR A 125 10.54 -20.27 -14.88
N THR A 126 11.58 -19.59 -15.33
CA THR A 126 12.97 -20.07 -15.34
C THR A 126 13.76 -19.36 -14.24
N ARG A 127 14.97 -19.84 -13.92
CA ARG A 127 15.89 -19.10 -13.03
C ARG A 127 16.14 -17.67 -13.51
N ALA A 128 16.24 -17.47 -14.83
CA ALA A 128 16.46 -16.16 -15.42
C ALA A 128 15.26 -15.22 -15.20
N SER A 129 14.04 -15.66 -15.54
CA SER A 129 12.84 -14.84 -15.35
C SER A 129 12.54 -14.59 -13.87
N PHE A 130 12.82 -15.55 -12.99
CA PHE A 130 12.72 -15.32 -11.54
C PHE A 130 13.75 -14.30 -11.04
N ALA A 131 14.99 -14.35 -11.55
CA ALA A 131 16.00 -13.35 -11.21
C ALA A 131 15.58 -11.93 -11.66
N GLU A 132 14.90 -11.78 -12.79
CA GLU A 132 14.33 -10.51 -13.25
C GLU A 132 13.24 -10.00 -12.28
N GLU A 133 12.37 -10.89 -11.78
CA GLU A 133 11.37 -10.52 -10.76
C GLU A 133 12.02 -10.04 -9.46
N VAL A 134 13.11 -10.67 -9.06
CA VAL A 134 13.93 -10.27 -7.89
C VAL A 134 14.65 -8.94 -8.15
N ALA A 135 15.11 -8.71 -9.37
CA ALA A 135 15.88 -7.53 -9.75
C ALA A 135 15.03 -6.25 -9.78
N LEU A 136 13.77 -6.32 -10.19
CA LEU A 136 12.91 -5.15 -10.39
C LEU A 136 12.80 -4.23 -9.16
N PRO A 137 12.43 -4.71 -7.95
CA PRO A 137 12.36 -3.86 -6.76
C PRO A 137 13.73 -3.31 -6.34
N LEU A 138 14.81 -4.02 -6.61
CA LEU A 138 16.17 -3.57 -6.33
C LEU A 138 16.62 -2.47 -7.29
N ALA A 139 16.32 -2.61 -8.57
CA ALA A 139 16.58 -1.59 -9.58
C ALA A 139 15.77 -0.32 -9.30
N TRP A 140 14.49 -0.48 -8.88
CA TRP A 140 13.70 0.65 -8.42
C TRP A 140 14.34 1.37 -7.23
N GLN A 141 14.81 0.64 -6.22
CA GLN A 141 15.50 1.24 -5.08
C GLN A 141 16.77 2.00 -5.51
N ALA A 142 17.54 1.46 -6.47
CA ALA A 142 18.69 2.14 -7.02
C ALA A 142 18.28 3.47 -7.69
N HIS A 143 17.22 3.46 -8.52
CA HIS A 143 16.68 4.66 -9.13
C HIS A 143 16.21 5.68 -8.09
N ALA A 144 15.43 5.24 -7.10
CA ALA A 144 14.91 6.11 -6.06
C ALA A 144 16.04 6.79 -5.27
N ARG A 145 17.14 6.08 -4.96
CA ARG A 145 18.30 6.65 -4.28
C ARG A 145 19.03 7.73 -5.09
N LEU A 146 18.99 7.65 -6.40
CA LEU A 146 19.55 8.69 -7.27
C LEU A 146 18.62 9.91 -7.39
N ALA A 147 17.32 9.67 -7.41
CA ALA A 147 16.30 10.71 -7.60
C ALA A 147 15.94 11.47 -6.33
N ILE A 148 15.95 10.79 -5.18
CA ILE A 148 15.58 11.36 -3.88
C ILE A 148 16.83 11.87 -3.17
N THR A 149 16.98 13.18 -3.13
CA THR A 149 18.13 13.86 -2.52
C THR A 149 17.89 14.18 -1.04
N ASP A 150 18.97 14.44 -0.28
CA ASP A 150 18.88 14.91 1.11
C ASP A 150 18.09 16.21 1.21
N LYS A 151 18.21 17.08 0.21
CA LYS A 151 17.41 18.32 0.12
C LYS A 151 15.91 18.02 0.02
N SER A 152 15.52 17.03 -0.81
CA SER A 152 14.10 16.66 -0.95
C SER A 152 13.55 16.04 0.34
N ILE A 153 14.33 15.21 1.02
CA ILE A 153 13.99 14.63 2.33
C ILE A 153 13.82 15.74 3.37
N ALA A 154 14.78 16.66 3.49
CA ALA A 154 14.70 17.76 4.44
C ALA A 154 13.52 18.72 4.15
N THR A 155 13.23 18.97 2.87
CA THR A 155 12.08 19.78 2.48
C THR A 155 10.77 19.09 2.86
N TYR A 156 10.67 17.80 2.58
CA TYR A 156 9.49 17.00 2.90
C TYR A 156 9.26 16.91 4.42
N TRP A 157 10.31 16.69 5.18
CA TRP A 157 10.29 16.74 6.64
C TRP A 157 9.71 18.04 7.17
N LYS A 158 10.20 19.19 6.70
CA LYS A 158 9.74 20.50 7.17
C LYS A 158 8.24 20.71 6.96
N SER A 159 7.70 20.24 5.83
CA SER A 159 6.28 20.42 5.48
C SER A 159 5.35 19.35 6.07
N HIS A 160 5.90 18.24 6.58
CA HIS A 160 5.11 17.09 7.06
C HIS A 160 5.60 16.59 8.42
N ARG A 161 6.26 17.43 9.20
CA ARG A 161 6.97 17.05 10.41
C ARG A 161 6.13 16.20 11.36
N SER A 162 4.93 16.63 11.70
CA SER A 162 4.04 15.93 12.62
C SER A 162 3.67 14.51 12.21
N LYS A 163 3.81 14.17 10.92
CA LYS A 163 3.57 12.78 10.42
C LYS A 163 4.72 11.82 10.70
N PHE A 164 5.90 12.35 11.09
CA PHE A 164 7.14 11.58 11.16
C PHE A 164 7.91 11.77 12.46
N ASP A 165 7.63 12.82 13.22
CA ASP A 165 8.42 13.16 14.42
C ASP A 165 7.91 12.46 15.70
N GLY A 166 6.94 11.53 15.56
CA GLY A 166 6.33 10.88 16.70
C GLY A 166 5.18 11.67 17.33
N THR A 167 4.75 12.78 16.70
CA THR A 167 3.55 13.50 17.12
C THR A 167 2.36 12.55 17.20
N GLU A 168 1.59 12.66 18.27
CA GLU A 168 0.32 11.98 18.47
C GLU A 168 -0.81 13.00 18.63
N VAL A 169 -2.02 12.59 18.33
CA VAL A 169 -3.22 13.40 18.54
C VAL A 169 -4.24 12.64 19.38
N ARG A 170 -4.99 13.37 20.21
CA ARG A 170 -6.24 12.89 20.77
C ARG A 170 -7.38 13.45 19.95
N ALA A 171 -8.31 12.60 19.56
CA ALA A 171 -9.39 13.00 18.70
C ALA A 171 -10.70 12.33 19.09
N ALA A 172 -11.79 12.93 18.64
CA ALA A 172 -13.13 12.35 18.68
C ALA A 172 -13.75 12.41 17.28
N HIS A 173 -14.65 11.47 16.97
CA HIS A 173 -15.34 11.43 15.68
C HIS A 173 -16.84 11.18 15.82
N ILE A 174 -17.57 11.61 14.82
CA ILE A 174 -18.95 11.21 14.54
C ILE A 174 -18.93 10.51 13.19
N VAL A 175 -19.48 9.32 13.10
CA VAL A 175 -19.57 8.55 11.86
C VAL A 175 -21.01 8.17 11.58
N LYS A 176 -21.42 8.29 10.32
CA LYS A 176 -22.64 7.73 9.77
C LYS A 176 -22.26 6.61 8.82
N ARG A 177 -22.75 5.40 9.09
CA ARG A 177 -22.42 4.21 8.30
C ARG A 177 -23.23 4.15 7.03
N LEU A 178 -22.57 3.88 5.93
CA LEU A 178 -23.26 3.57 4.68
C LEU A 178 -23.80 2.13 4.73
N PRO A 179 -25.06 1.89 4.37
CA PRO A 179 -25.60 0.55 4.13
C PRO A 179 -24.80 -0.20 3.06
N ARG A 180 -24.83 -1.53 3.09
CA ARG A 180 -24.08 -2.35 2.11
C ARG A 180 -24.49 -2.12 0.66
N ASP A 181 -25.75 -1.78 0.44
CA ASP A 181 -26.36 -1.57 -0.88
C ASP A 181 -26.55 -0.06 -1.17
N SER A 182 -25.80 0.80 -0.49
CA SER A 182 -25.86 2.26 -0.66
C SER A 182 -25.34 2.68 -2.04
N ASN A 183 -25.91 3.77 -2.53
CA ASN A 183 -25.53 4.45 -3.77
C ASN A 183 -24.94 5.84 -3.48
N ASP A 184 -24.49 6.54 -4.52
CA ASP A 184 -23.89 7.88 -4.41
C ASP A 184 -24.85 8.92 -3.78
N ASP A 185 -26.18 8.75 -3.89
CA ASP A 185 -27.13 9.69 -3.31
C ASP A 185 -27.30 9.47 -1.80
N ASP A 186 -27.18 8.23 -1.33
CA ASP A 186 -27.15 7.91 0.10
C ASP A 186 -25.90 8.54 0.77
N GLU A 187 -24.73 8.45 0.10
CA GLU A 187 -23.49 9.06 0.58
C GLU A 187 -23.59 10.59 0.66
N LYS A 188 -24.16 11.22 -0.38
CA LYS A 188 -24.41 12.66 -0.39
C LYS A 188 -25.37 13.09 0.73
N ALA A 189 -26.43 12.30 1.00
CA ALA A 189 -27.38 12.59 2.06
C ALA A 189 -26.69 12.56 3.44
N LEU A 190 -25.85 11.56 3.72
CA LEU A 190 -25.07 11.48 4.96
C LEU A 190 -24.05 12.60 5.09
N THR A 191 -23.40 12.97 3.99
CA THR A 191 -22.47 14.11 3.94
C THR A 191 -23.17 15.41 4.28
N GLN A 192 -24.38 15.61 3.78
CA GLN A 192 -25.21 16.78 4.08
C GLN A 192 -25.67 16.79 5.55
N GLU A 193 -26.09 15.63 6.09
CA GLU A 193 -26.44 15.48 7.50
C GLU A 193 -25.26 15.86 8.42
N LEU A 194 -24.08 15.30 8.17
CA LEU A 194 -22.89 15.59 8.92
C LEU A 194 -22.43 17.05 8.78
N SER A 195 -22.65 17.66 7.61
CA SER A 195 -22.40 19.10 7.42
C SER A 195 -23.30 19.96 8.29
N GLN A 196 -24.57 19.58 8.49
CA GLN A 196 -25.50 20.29 9.38
C GLN A 196 -25.09 20.13 10.86
N ILE A 197 -24.69 18.92 11.27
CA ILE A 197 -24.18 18.67 12.62
C ILE A 197 -22.90 19.49 12.86
N ARG A 198 -21.99 19.49 11.90
CA ARG A 198 -20.76 20.30 11.94
C ARG A 198 -21.09 21.79 12.10
N GLN A 199 -22.05 22.30 11.35
CA GLN A 199 -22.45 23.71 11.45
C GLN A 199 -22.99 24.04 12.86
N ALA A 200 -23.81 23.15 13.44
CA ALA A 200 -24.31 23.33 14.81
C ALA A 200 -23.15 23.33 15.85
N LEU A 201 -22.14 22.51 15.63
CA LEU A 201 -20.93 22.48 16.47
C LEU A 201 -20.09 23.77 16.33
N VAL A 202 -19.89 24.26 15.12
CA VAL A 202 -19.18 25.51 14.83
C VAL A 202 -19.93 26.70 15.44
N ASP A 203 -21.26 26.72 15.34
CA ASP A 203 -22.13 27.72 15.95
C ASP A 203 -22.25 27.59 17.48
N LYS A 204 -21.61 26.58 18.10
CA LYS A 204 -21.67 26.26 19.53
C LYS A 204 -23.08 26.02 20.06
N LYS A 205 -23.98 25.50 19.22
CA LYS A 205 -25.36 25.12 19.61
C LYS A 205 -25.39 23.81 20.40
N THR A 206 -24.37 22.99 20.25
CA THR A 206 -24.16 21.73 20.97
C THR A 206 -22.65 21.50 21.15
N THR A 207 -22.28 20.58 22.02
CA THR A 207 -20.90 20.12 22.18
C THR A 207 -20.63 18.92 21.26
N PHE A 208 -19.35 18.67 20.93
CA PHE A 208 -18.98 17.52 20.14
C PHE A 208 -19.38 16.19 20.80
N SER A 209 -19.29 16.14 22.13
CA SER A 209 -19.68 14.96 22.93
C SER A 209 -21.18 14.67 22.85
N GLU A 210 -22.00 15.69 23.00
CA GLU A 210 -23.47 15.55 22.88
C GLU A 210 -23.85 15.12 21.46
N ALA A 211 -23.33 15.83 20.46
CA ALA A 211 -23.60 15.50 19.06
C ALA A 211 -23.14 14.07 18.70
N ALA A 212 -22.00 13.60 19.23
CA ALA A 212 -21.52 12.25 19.03
C ALA A 212 -22.44 11.20 19.69
N ALA A 213 -22.90 11.47 20.92
CA ALA A 213 -23.81 10.58 21.63
C ALA A 213 -25.16 10.41 20.93
N GLU A 214 -25.64 11.49 20.32
CA GLU A 214 -26.95 11.52 19.64
C GLU A 214 -26.90 10.98 18.21
N ASN A 215 -25.78 11.22 17.48
CA ASN A 215 -25.76 11.03 16.03
C ASN A 215 -24.76 10.00 15.53
N SER A 216 -23.77 9.56 16.35
CA SER A 216 -22.75 8.64 15.85
C SER A 216 -23.21 7.19 15.85
N ASP A 217 -23.00 6.50 14.71
CA ASP A 217 -23.21 5.05 14.58
C ASP A 217 -22.02 4.24 15.16
N SER A 218 -20.97 4.91 15.65
CA SER A 218 -19.85 4.26 16.34
C SER A 218 -20.19 3.92 17.77
N PRO A 219 -19.72 2.77 18.30
CA PRO A 219 -19.78 2.50 19.74
C PRO A 219 -19.15 3.61 20.61
N SER A 220 -18.13 4.31 20.09
CA SER A 220 -17.51 5.45 20.77
C SER A 220 -18.42 6.66 20.91
N GLY A 221 -19.54 6.74 20.17
CA GLY A 221 -20.52 7.83 20.30
C GLY A 221 -20.97 8.04 21.73
N LYS A 222 -21.23 6.96 22.48
CA LYS A 222 -21.60 6.98 23.90
C LYS A 222 -20.52 7.60 24.82
N ASP A 223 -19.27 7.61 24.37
CA ASP A 223 -18.12 8.24 25.04
C ASP A 223 -17.68 9.53 24.30
N GLY A 224 -18.67 10.28 23.81
CA GLY A 224 -18.43 11.54 23.11
C GLY A 224 -17.64 11.41 21.80
N GLY A 225 -17.66 10.25 21.18
CA GLY A 225 -16.90 9.96 19.95
C GLY A 225 -15.42 9.68 20.16
N ASN A 226 -14.96 9.52 21.40
CA ASN A 226 -13.54 9.43 21.76
C ASN A 226 -12.82 8.28 21.05
N LEU A 227 -11.70 8.61 20.39
CA LEU A 227 -10.80 7.67 19.70
C LEU A 227 -9.53 7.39 20.50
N GLY A 228 -9.32 8.13 21.60
CA GLY A 228 -8.08 8.11 22.37
C GLY A 228 -6.93 8.78 21.61
N GLN A 229 -5.71 8.43 22.03
CA GLN A 229 -4.46 8.96 21.49
C GLN A 229 -3.91 8.03 20.41
N PHE A 230 -3.44 8.61 19.28
CA PHE A 230 -2.84 7.84 18.20
C PHE A 230 -1.85 8.68 17.39
N ALA A 231 -0.86 7.99 16.80
CA ALA A 231 0.09 8.54 15.87
C ALA A 231 -0.47 8.53 14.43
N PHE A 232 0.22 9.24 13.53
CA PHE A 232 -0.17 9.29 12.10
C PHE A 232 -0.22 7.90 11.45
N ARG A 233 0.71 7.01 11.88
CA ARG A 233 0.72 5.59 11.46
C ARG A 233 0.46 4.70 12.66
N GLY A 234 -0.26 3.61 12.43
CA GLY A 234 -0.55 2.63 13.49
C GLY A 234 -1.95 2.07 13.40
N ARG A 235 -2.66 2.06 14.52
CA ARG A 235 -3.95 1.38 14.68
C ARG A 235 -5.14 2.03 13.96
N MET A 236 -5.06 3.34 13.65
CA MET A 236 -6.18 4.05 13.02
C MET A 236 -6.13 3.93 11.51
N PRO A 237 -7.30 3.90 10.84
CA PRO A 237 -7.39 3.96 9.38
C PRO A 237 -6.67 5.18 8.84
N GLN A 238 -5.94 4.99 7.72
CA GLN A 238 -5.12 6.05 7.17
C GLN A 238 -5.92 7.27 6.69
N ASP A 239 -7.16 7.07 6.22
CA ASP A 239 -8.00 8.17 5.77
C ASP A 239 -8.40 9.08 6.95
N LEU A 240 -8.66 8.48 8.11
CA LEU A 240 -8.92 9.22 9.34
C LEU A 240 -7.66 9.96 9.83
N THR A 241 -6.49 9.30 9.85
CA THR A 241 -5.25 9.96 10.30
C THR A 241 -4.80 11.08 9.39
N LYS A 242 -5.01 10.94 8.06
CA LYS A 242 -4.74 12.03 7.10
C LYS A 242 -5.49 13.30 7.46
N VAL A 243 -6.78 13.18 7.81
CA VAL A 243 -7.60 14.34 8.21
C VAL A 243 -7.17 14.85 9.57
N ALA A 244 -7.06 13.98 10.59
CA ALA A 244 -6.71 14.37 11.95
C ALA A 244 -5.42 15.20 12.02
N PHE A 245 -4.39 14.82 11.26
CA PHE A 245 -3.08 15.49 11.25
C PHE A 245 -3.03 16.77 10.39
N THR A 246 -4.15 17.22 9.82
CA THR A 246 -4.27 18.54 9.19
C THR A 246 -4.95 19.56 10.10
N LEU A 247 -5.66 19.09 11.15
CA LEU A 247 -6.43 19.92 12.04
C LEU A 247 -5.57 20.51 13.17
N LYS A 248 -5.98 21.68 13.63
CA LYS A 248 -5.51 22.26 14.90
C LYS A 248 -6.34 21.72 16.06
N SER A 249 -5.81 21.86 17.28
CA SER A 249 -6.60 21.54 18.49
C SER A 249 -7.86 22.39 18.54
N GLY A 250 -9.01 21.74 18.77
CA GLY A 250 -10.35 22.33 18.77
C GLY A 250 -10.99 22.50 17.39
N GLU A 251 -10.28 22.23 16.30
CA GLU A 251 -10.81 22.32 14.94
C GLU A 251 -11.65 21.09 14.59
N ILE A 252 -12.73 21.30 13.81
CA ILE A 252 -13.63 20.24 13.34
C ILE A 252 -13.47 20.11 11.82
N SER A 253 -13.24 18.90 11.36
CA SER A 253 -13.09 18.61 9.92
C SER A 253 -14.35 18.91 9.13
N GLU A 254 -14.20 19.10 7.82
CA GLU A 254 -15.30 18.85 6.90
C GLU A 254 -15.67 17.37 6.92
N PRO A 255 -16.88 16.99 6.49
CA PRO A 255 -17.21 15.59 6.25
C PRO A 255 -16.23 14.94 5.28
N PHE A 256 -15.83 13.69 5.58
CA PHE A 256 -14.92 12.90 4.73
C PHE A 256 -15.26 11.42 4.80
N ASP A 257 -14.92 10.70 3.73
CA ASP A 257 -15.26 9.30 3.55
C ASP A 257 -14.16 8.37 4.03
N THR A 258 -14.59 7.23 4.54
CA THR A 258 -13.74 6.07 4.81
C THR A 258 -14.50 4.80 4.41
N PRO A 259 -13.85 3.63 4.35
CA PRO A 259 -14.57 2.36 4.15
C PRO A 259 -15.65 2.04 5.22
N PHE A 260 -15.71 2.82 6.30
CA PHE A 260 -16.67 2.63 7.39
C PHE A 260 -17.86 3.57 7.33
N GLY A 261 -17.86 4.53 6.41
CA GLY A 261 -18.91 5.54 6.23
C GLY A 261 -18.36 6.95 6.16
N VAL A 262 -19.24 7.95 6.26
CA VAL A 262 -18.91 9.37 6.27
C VAL A 262 -18.63 9.83 7.70
N HIS A 263 -17.61 10.62 7.90
CA HIS A 263 -17.13 11.07 9.21
C HIS A 263 -17.01 12.59 9.29
N ILE A 264 -17.17 13.13 10.50
CA ILE A 264 -16.54 14.37 10.94
C ILE A 264 -15.66 14.06 12.16
N LEU A 265 -14.58 14.83 12.33
CA LEU A 265 -13.58 14.57 13.35
C LEU A 265 -13.14 15.90 13.99
N THR A 266 -12.88 15.88 15.29
CA THR A 266 -12.20 16.97 15.99
C THR A 266 -10.94 16.47 16.67
N VAL A 267 -9.87 17.27 16.67
CA VAL A 267 -8.65 17.03 17.45
C VAL A 267 -8.77 17.81 18.76
N THR A 268 -8.73 17.11 19.87
CA THR A 268 -8.83 17.73 21.20
C THR A 268 -7.47 18.13 21.74
N GLU A 269 -6.42 17.37 21.39
CA GLU A 269 -5.05 17.63 21.85
C GLU A 269 -4.05 17.20 20.78
N ILE A 270 -2.97 17.96 20.63
CA ILE A 270 -1.80 17.59 19.82
C ILE A 270 -0.63 17.43 20.78
N ILE A 271 -0.05 16.24 20.81
CA ILE A 271 1.10 15.89 21.64
C ILE A 271 2.32 15.87 20.72
N PRO A 272 3.20 16.88 20.78
CA PRO A 272 4.35 16.96 19.90
C PRO A 272 5.29 15.78 20.09
N GLY A 273 5.82 15.24 18.98
CA GLY A 273 6.88 14.27 19.00
C GLY A 273 8.26 14.93 19.03
N ASP A 274 9.27 14.13 19.35
CA ASP A 274 10.67 14.56 19.52
C ASP A 274 11.65 13.83 18.58
N LEU A 275 11.17 12.94 17.70
CA LEU A 275 12.02 12.27 16.72
C LEU A 275 12.67 13.29 15.79
N SER A 276 13.93 13.04 15.49
CA SER A 276 14.71 13.86 14.57
C SER A 276 14.48 13.51 13.10
N LEU A 277 14.96 14.36 12.19
CA LEU A 277 14.99 14.05 10.76
C LEU A 277 15.75 12.73 10.48
N GLU A 278 16.83 12.46 11.22
CA GLU A 278 17.64 11.25 11.01
C GLU A 278 16.86 9.99 11.42
N ASP A 279 16.06 10.05 12.49
CA ASP A 279 15.19 8.96 12.91
C ASP A 279 14.10 8.68 11.86
N ALA A 280 13.53 9.72 11.29
CA ALA A 280 12.45 9.67 10.30
C ALA A 280 12.93 9.46 8.85
N ARG A 281 14.23 9.62 8.57
CA ARG A 281 14.82 9.63 7.21
C ARG A 281 14.39 8.43 6.36
N GLY A 282 14.44 7.24 6.93
CA GLY A 282 14.08 6.00 6.21
C GLY A 282 12.63 5.96 5.79
N GLU A 283 11.76 6.43 6.65
CA GLU A 283 10.31 6.46 6.42
C GLU A 283 9.92 7.52 5.39
N ILE A 284 10.54 8.71 5.48
CA ILE A 284 10.36 9.78 4.49
C ILE A 284 10.87 9.33 3.12
N PHE A 285 12.03 8.68 3.07
CA PHE A 285 12.55 8.13 1.82
C PHE A 285 11.58 7.11 1.21
N HIS A 286 11.01 6.23 2.01
CA HIS A 286 10.03 5.25 1.55
C HIS A 286 8.78 5.94 0.97
N GLU A 287 8.26 6.95 1.64
CA GLU A 287 7.09 7.69 1.16
C GLU A 287 7.38 8.48 -0.12
N LEU A 288 8.52 9.16 -0.20
CA LEU A 288 8.96 9.85 -1.42
C LEU A 288 9.19 8.87 -2.57
N SER A 289 9.76 7.70 -2.30
CA SER A 289 9.95 6.64 -3.30
C SER A 289 8.62 6.12 -3.84
N SER A 290 7.63 5.93 -2.97
CA SER A 290 6.28 5.52 -3.37
C SER A 290 5.60 6.60 -4.24
N LYS A 291 5.67 7.86 -3.84
CA LYS A 291 5.13 8.99 -4.61
C LYS A 291 5.81 9.13 -5.98
N LEU A 292 7.14 9.01 -6.01
CA LEU A 292 7.91 9.03 -7.25
C LEU A 292 7.48 7.90 -8.19
N GLN A 293 7.32 6.69 -7.66
CA GLN A 293 6.88 5.53 -8.42
C GLN A 293 5.47 5.71 -8.99
N THR A 294 4.53 6.14 -8.17
CA THR A 294 3.14 6.38 -8.59
C THR A 294 3.05 7.44 -9.67
N GLY A 295 3.75 8.57 -9.50
CA GLY A 295 3.78 9.63 -10.50
C GLY A 295 4.43 9.21 -11.81
N LEU A 296 5.52 8.44 -11.72
CA LEU A 296 6.19 7.88 -12.90
C LEU A 296 5.28 6.91 -13.66
N ILE A 297 4.64 5.97 -12.93
CA ILE A 297 3.74 4.99 -13.54
C ILE A 297 2.58 5.68 -14.25
N ALA A 298 1.99 6.74 -13.69
CA ALA A 298 0.95 7.51 -14.34
C ALA A 298 1.44 8.08 -15.69
N GLN A 299 2.61 8.72 -15.72
CA GLN A 299 3.21 9.24 -16.95
C GLN A 299 3.56 8.16 -17.98
N LEU A 300 3.96 6.98 -17.53
CA LEU A 300 4.26 5.85 -18.43
C LEU A 300 2.98 5.29 -19.04
N ARG A 301 1.90 5.19 -18.26
CA ARG A 301 0.59 4.74 -18.74
C ARG A 301 0.02 5.62 -19.85
N ASP A 302 0.17 6.92 -19.72
CA ASP A 302 -0.32 7.89 -20.72
C ASP A 302 0.35 7.73 -22.11
N LYS A 303 1.51 7.06 -22.14
CA LYS A 303 2.31 6.88 -23.36
C LYS A 303 2.35 5.44 -23.87
N ALA A 304 1.86 4.52 -23.07
CA ALA A 304 1.98 3.09 -23.36
C ALA A 304 0.80 2.58 -24.20
N GLU A 305 1.09 1.64 -25.07
CA GLU A 305 0.07 0.82 -25.71
C GLU A 305 -0.30 -0.34 -24.78
N ILE A 306 -1.50 -0.29 -24.22
CA ILE A 306 -2.01 -1.32 -23.33
C ILE A 306 -3.25 -1.94 -23.94
N THR A 307 -3.18 -3.23 -24.32
CA THR A 307 -4.33 -3.97 -24.84
C THR A 307 -4.78 -5.05 -23.87
N ARG A 308 -6.07 -5.37 -23.91
CA ARG A 308 -6.68 -6.45 -23.13
C ARG A 308 -7.49 -7.31 -24.09
N PRO A 309 -7.45 -8.67 -23.94
CA PRO A 309 -8.25 -9.56 -24.77
C PRO A 309 -9.74 -9.35 -24.58
#